data_94cee40df813fceb2ce124d120f46aa8
#
_entry.id   94cee40df813fceb2ce124d120f46aa8
#
_cell.length_a   1.000
_cell.length_b   1.000
_cell.length_c   1.000
_cell.angle_alpha   90.00
_cell.angle_beta   90.00
_cell.angle_gamma   90.00
#
_symmetry.space_group_name_H-M   'P 1'
#
loop_
_entity.id
_entity.type
_entity.pdbx_description
1 polymer ?
#
loop_
_entity_poly.entity_id
_entity_poly.type
_entity_poly.pdbx_seq_one_letter_code
_entity_poly.pdbx_strand_id
1 'polypeptide(L)'
;MPDIVARTLALSDRIATSAAALVERDRCVVIGRGYNHSTAFEWALKIAELAYLVAQPFSAADFRHGPQAIVEPGLDVLATATDGPLFDDVADLIGIVRDRGARVIALSDRADCPADDLIALPSGLPEWITPVPVVVAAQLFTYHLTVARGYDPDTPRALHKVTKTV
;
A
#
# COMPACT_ATOMS: atom_id res chain seq x y z
N MET A 1 3.61 20.67 6.08
CA MET A 1 2.76 19.46 6.21
C MET A 1 1.39 19.62 5.55
N PRO A 2 0.54 20.63 5.84
CA PRO A 2 -0.78 20.74 5.19
C PRO A 2 -0.73 20.65 3.66
N ASP A 3 0.21 21.33 3.01
CA ASP A 3 0.34 21.33 1.55
C ASP A 3 0.68 19.94 0.98
N ILE A 4 1.49 19.16 1.69
CA ILE A 4 1.84 17.79 1.27
C ILE A 4 0.60 16.90 1.33
N VAL A 5 -0.17 16.99 2.42
CA VAL A 5 -1.43 16.25 2.55
C VAL A 5 -2.42 16.67 1.47
N ALA A 6 -2.58 17.97 1.22
CA ALA A 6 -3.47 18.47 0.16
C ALA A 6 -3.06 17.97 -1.24
N ARG A 7 -1.76 17.97 -1.56
CA ARG A 7 -1.23 17.42 -2.82
C ARG A 7 -1.45 15.91 -2.92
N THR A 8 -1.34 15.18 -1.81
CA THR A 8 -1.61 13.73 -1.79
C THR A 8 -3.11 13.46 -1.98
N LEU A 9 -3.98 14.23 -1.33
CA LEU A 9 -5.43 14.12 -1.51
C LEU A 9 -5.86 14.42 -2.96
N ALA A 10 -5.15 15.33 -3.65
CA ALA A 10 -5.40 15.63 -5.07
C ALA A 10 -5.11 14.45 -6.02
N LEU A 11 -4.43 13.40 -5.54
CA LEU A 11 -4.21 12.15 -6.31
C LEU A 11 -5.41 11.19 -6.26
N SER A 12 -6.51 11.57 -5.63
CA SER A 12 -7.67 10.69 -5.36
C SER A 12 -8.13 9.90 -6.59
N ASP A 13 -8.35 10.55 -7.75
CA ASP A 13 -8.82 9.88 -8.96
C ASP A 13 -7.77 8.89 -9.53
N ARG A 14 -6.48 9.27 -9.44
CA ARG A 14 -5.38 8.38 -9.83
C ARG A 14 -5.32 7.15 -8.95
N ILE A 15 -5.48 7.33 -7.64
CA ILE A 15 -5.51 6.26 -6.65
C ILE A 15 -6.74 5.36 -6.86
N ALA A 16 -7.91 5.94 -7.16
CA ALA A 16 -9.12 5.19 -7.47
C ALA A 16 -8.92 4.23 -8.66
N THR A 17 -8.25 4.71 -9.72
CA THR A 17 -7.91 3.89 -10.88
C THR A 17 -7.05 2.69 -10.51
N SER A 18 -6.02 2.89 -9.68
CA SER A 18 -5.15 1.80 -9.19
C SER A 18 -5.90 0.83 -8.28
N ALA A 19 -6.75 1.34 -7.38
CA ALA A 19 -7.52 0.53 -6.44
C ALA A 19 -8.52 -0.41 -7.16
N ALA A 20 -9.10 0.03 -8.26
CA ALA A 20 -10.02 -0.78 -9.07
C ALA A 20 -9.42 -2.12 -9.54
N ALA A 21 -8.10 -2.18 -9.65
CA ALA A 21 -7.40 -3.40 -10.05
C ALA A 21 -7.51 -4.55 -9.03
N LEU A 22 -7.86 -4.25 -7.76
CA LEU A 22 -8.01 -5.24 -6.69
C LEU A 22 -9.48 -5.62 -6.38
N VAL A 23 -10.45 -5.11 -7.14
CA VAL A 23 -11.88 -5.32 -6.84
C VAL A 23 -12.25 -6.80 -6.78
N GLU A 24 -11.76 -7.61 -7.72
CA GLU A 24 -12.04 -9.04 -7.83
C GLU A 24 -10.98 -9.91 -7.12
N ARG A 25 -10.14 -9.32 -6.27
CA ARG A 25 -9.08 -10.06 -5.59
C ARG A 25 -9.52 -10.47 -4.18
N ASP A 26 -9.00 -11.61 -3.73
CA ASP A 26 -9.25 -12.13 -2.38
C ASP A 26 -8.07 -11.90 -1.45
N ARG A 27 -6.88 -11.70 -2.01
CA ARG A 27 -5.65 -11.53 -1.23
C ARG A 27 -4.66 -10.60 -1.93
N CYS A 28 -3.82 -9.94 -1.13
CA CYS A 28 -2.64 -9.23 -1.58
C CYS A 28 -1.54 -9.25 -0.51
N VAL A 29 -0.34 -8.87 -0.92
CA VAL A 29 0.78 -8.60 -0.01
C VAL A 29 1.01 -7.11 0.05
N VAL A 30 1.38 -6.59 1.23
CA VAL A 30 1.73 -5.18 1.41
C VAL A 30 3.16 -5.09 1.94
N ILE A 31 4.05 -4.42 1.20
CA ILE A 31 5.48 -4.34 1.51
C ILE A 31 5.85 -2.92 1.90
N GLY A 32 6.55 -2.80 3.03
CA GLY A 32 7.19 -1.56 3.45
C GLY A 32 8.56 -1.82 4.06
N ARG A 33 9.34 -0.74 4.26
CA ARG A 33 10.65 -0.82 4.89
C ARG A 33 10.91 0.45 5.72
N GLY A 34 11.77 0.35 6.75
CA GLY A 34 12.12 1.50 7.60
C GLY A 34 10.88 2.15 8.22
N TYR A 35 10.77 3.47 8.11
CA TYR A 35 9.61 4.20 8.65
C TYR A 35 8.28 3.79 7.99
N ASN A 36 8.30 3.41 6.71
CA ASN A 36 7.12 2.95 5.99
C ASN A 36 6.73 1.48 6.25
N HIS A 37 7.47 0.76 7.09
CA HIS A 37 7.02 -0.55 7.56
C HIS A 37 5.71 -0.45 8.34
N SER A 38 5.60 0.53 9.24
CA SER A 38 4.34 0.79 9.97
C SER A 38 3.18 1.17 9.04
N THR A 39 3.47 1.92 7.97
CA THR A 39 2.46 2.30 6.97
C THR A 39 1.96 1.09 6.19
N ALA A 40 2.82 0.12 5.88
CA ALA A 40 2.40 -1.13 5.25
C ALA A 40 1.44 -1.94 6.13
N PHE A 41 1.68 -1.97 7.44
CA PHE A 41 0.77 -2.61 8.40
C PHE A 41 -0.58 -1.88 8.49
N GLU A 42 -0.58 -0.56 8.58
CA GLU A 42 -1.80 0.25 8.58
C GLU A 42 -2.59 0.06 7.27
N TRP A 43 -1.91 0.04 6.11
CA TRP A 43 -2.57 -0.17 4.84
C TRP A 43 -3.24 -1.54 4.77
N ALA A 44 -2.51 -2.60 5.13
CA ALA A 44 -3.04 -3.95 5.17
C ALA A 44 -4.23 -4.08 6.15
N LEU A 45 -4.12 -3.46 7.33
CA LEU A 45 -5.19 -3.44 8.33
C LEU A 45 -6.46 -2.78 7.75
N LYS A 46 -6.33 -1.60 7.15
CA LYS A 46 -7.48 -0.89 6.58
C LYS A 46 -8.12 -1.64 5.42
N ILE A 47 -7.34 -2.29 4.56
CA ILE A 47 -7.86 -3.16 3.50
C ILE A 47 -8.68 -4.31 4.10
N ALA A 48 -8.17 -4.97 5.13
CA ALA A 48 -8.87 -6.07 5.78
C ALA A 48 -10.17 -5.62 6.48
N GLU A 49 -10.14 -4.47 7.16
CA GLU A 49 -11.28 -3.93 7.91
C GLU A 49 -12.41 -3.44 7.01
N LEU A 50 -12.12 -2.82 5.88
CA LEU A 50 -13.08 -2.10 5.06
C LEU A 50 -13.40 -2.78 3.74
N ALA A 51 -12.38 -3.30 3.05
CA ALA A 51 -12.56 -3.96 1.75
C ALA A 51 -12.70 -5.49 1.87
N TYR A 52 -12.50 -6.05 3.06
CA TYR A 52 -12.62 -7.49 3.37
C TYR A 52 -11.75 -8.38 2.48
N LEU A 53 -10.57 -7.90 2.13
CA LEU A 53 -9.56 -8.60 1.37
C LEU A 53 -8.43 -9.01 2.31
N VAL A 54 -7.91 -10.23 2.20
CA VAL A 54 -6.78 -10.68 3.02
C VAL A 54 -5.52 -9.97 2.56
N ALA A 55 -5.08 -8.96 3.31
CA ALA A 55 -3.87 -8.20 3.07
C ALA A 55 -2.80 -8.59 4.09
N GLN A 56 -1.69 -9.14 3.62
CA GLN A 56 -0.60 -9.59 4.49
C GLN A 56 0.57 -8.61 4.44
N PRO A 57 0.85 -7.87 5.53
CA PRO A 57 1.96 -6.94 5.57
C PRO A 57 3.29 -7.63 5.86
N PHE A 58 4.37 -7.12 5.22
CA PHE A 58 5.74 -7.55 5.47
C PHE A 58 6.73 -6.39 5.41
N SER A 59 7.80 -6.52 6.17
CA SER A 59 9.04 -5.80 5.87
C SER A 59 9.68 -6.38 4.61
N ALA A 60 10.25 -5.54 3.75
CA ALA A 60 10.98 -6.03 2.56
C ALA A 60 12.08 -7.02 2.93
N ALA A 61 12.76 -6.81 4.08
CA ALA A 61 13.77 -7.75 4.55
C ALA A 61 13.16 -9.11 4.93
N ASP A 62 12.13 -9.10 5.79
CA ASP A 62 11.51 -10.34 6.27
C ASP A 62 10.87 -11.13 5.13
N PHE A 63 10.30 -10.42 4.14
CA PHE A 63 9.69 -11.07 2.98
C PHE A 63 10.68 -11.92 2.19
N ARG A 64 11.95 -11.49 2.07
CA ARG A 64 13.03 -12.23 1.40
C ARG A 64 13.38 -13.55 2.11
N HIS A 65 13.17 -13.65 3.42
CA HIS A 65 13.60 -14.78 4.25
C HIS A 65 12.56 -15.92 4.35
N GLY A 66 11.75 -16.10 3.32
CA GLY A 66 10.80 -17.22 3.24
C GLY A 66 9.46 -16.84 2.65
N PRO A 67 8.75 -15.83 3.16
CA PRO A 67 7.42 -15.44 2.65
C PRO A 67 7.35 -15.17 1.14
N GLN A 68 8.45 -14.74 0.50
CA GLN A 68 8.51 -14.56 -0.95
C GLN A 68 8.18 -15.85 -1.76
N ALA A 69 8.14 -17.00 -1.12
CA ALA A 69 7.73 -18.26 -1.77
C ALA A 69 6.25 -18.26 -2.17
N ILE A 70 5.42 -17.37 -1.60
CA ILE A 70 4.00 -17.21 -1.98
C ILE A 70 3.80 -16.47 -3.30
N VAL A 71 4.87 -15.87 -3.85
CA VAL A 71 4.79 -15.09 -5.09
C VAL A 71 4.57 -16.03 -6.27
N GLU A 72 3.45 -15.84 -6.94
CA GLU A 72 3.05 -16.56 -8.12
C GLU A 72 2.41 -15.59 -9.15
N PRO A 73 2.30 -15.98 -10.43
CA PRO A 73 1.62 -15.16 -11.41
C PRO A 73 0.22 -14.77 -10.99
N GLY A 74 -0.07 -13.45 -11.04
CA GLY A 74 -1.37 -12.90 -10.66
C GLY A 74 -1.52 -12.53 -9.18
N LEU A 75 -0.50 -12.74 -8.33
CA LEU A 75 -0.48 -12.14 -7.00
C LEU A 75 -0.33 -10.62 -7.10
N ASP A 76 -1.14 -9.89 -6.36
CA ASP A 76 -0.99 -8.44 -6.22
C ASP A 76 -0.10 -8.09 -5.02
N VAL A 77 0.90 -7.26 -5.27
CA VAL A 77 1.81 -6.71 -4.27
C VAL A 77 1.64 -5.20 -4.23
N LEU A 78 1.26 -4.68 -3.09
CA LEU A 78 1.25 -3.25 -2.79
C LEU A 78 2.57 -2.91 -2.11
N ALA A 79 3.26 -1.86 -2.55
CA ALA A 79 4.56 -1.49 -2.01
C ALA A 79 4.64 -0.02 -1.64
N THR A 80 5.40 0.28 -0.58
CA THR A 80 5.78 1.64 -0.20
C THR A 80 7.29 1.79 -0.41
N ALA A 81 7.71 2.57 -1.42
CA ALA A 81 9.10 2.72 -1.84
C ALA A 81 9.46 4.22 -1.94
N THR A 82 9.69 4.86 -0.80
CA THR A 82 10.03 6.29 -0.75
C THR A 82 11.53 6.51 -0.82
N ASP A 83 11.93 7.71 -1.28
CA ASP A 83 13.33 8.12 -1.35
C ASP A 83 14.00 8.03 0.03
N GLY A 84 15.25 7.57 0.03
CA GLY A 84 16.03 7.38 1.24
C GLY A 84 16.96 6.16 1.15
N PRO A 85 17.70 5.85 2.22
CA PRO A 85 18.70 4.78 2.24
C PRO A 85 18.15 3.38 1.94
N LEU A 86 16.86 3.18 2.10
CA LEU A 86 16.22 1.86 1.92
C LEU A 86 15.45 1.73 0.59
N PHE A 87 15.45 2.77 -0.26
CA PHE A 87 14.75 2.75 -1.53
C PHE A 87 15.23 1.59 -2.42
N ASP A 88 16.54 1.47 -2.61
CA ASP A 88 17.13 0.45 -3.50
C ASP A 88 16.80 -0.98 -3.04
N ASP A 89 16.76 -1.24 -1.71
CA ASP A 89 16.36 -2.53 -1.17
C ASP A 89 14.90 -2.89 -1.51
N VAL A 90 13.99 -1.92 -1.43
CA VAL A 90 12.58 -2.13 -1.79
C VAL A 90 12.43 -2.25 -3.31
N ALA A 91 13.11 -1.41 -4.09
CA ALA A 91 13.07 -1.42 -5.55
C ALA A 91 13.58 -2.76 -6.12
N ASP A 92 14.67 -3.28 -5.58
CA ASP A 92 15.18 -4.62 -5.92
C ASP A 92 14.15 -5.70 -5.64
N LEU A 93 13.49 -5.65 -4.48
CA LEU A 93 12.46 -6.64 -4.15
C LEU A 93 11.26 -6.53 -5.11
N ILE A 94 10.85 -5.32 -5.47
CA ILE A 94 9.81 -5.09 -6.48
C ILE A 94 10.21 -5.78 -7.80
N GLY A 95 11.43 -5.61 -8.27
CA GLY A 95 11.95 -6.30 -9.46
C GLY A 95 11.84 -7.82 -9.34
N ILE A 96 12.29 -8.38 -8.22
CA ILE A 96 12.27 -9.84 -7.97
C ILE A 96 10.84 -10.40 -8.00
N VAL A 97 9.87 -9.74 -7.37
CA VAL A 97 8.49 -10.25 -7.32
C VAL A 97 7.79 -10.11 -8.67
N ARG A 98 8.10 -9.06 -9.44
CA ARG A 98 7.60 -8.87 -10.82
C ARG A 98 8.14 -9.94 -11.76
N ASP A 99 9.42 -10.27 -11.68
CA ASP A 99 10.04 -11.34 -12.47
C ASP A 99 9.41 -12.72 -12.21
N ARG A 100 8.76 -12.89 -11.03
CA ARG A 100 7.98 -14.08 -10.69
C ARG A 100 6.51 -13.99 -11.09
N GLY A 101 6.09 -12.90 -11.76
CA GLY A 101 4.76 -12.73 -12.30
C GLY A 101 3.76 -12.05 -11.36
N ALA A 102 4.19 -11.51 -10.23
CA ALA A 102 3.33 -10.64 -9.41
C ALA A 102 3.12 -9.29 -10.12
N ARG A 103 1.95 -8.70 -9.91
CA ARG A 103 1.68 -7.32 -10.29
C ARG A 103 1.97 -6.40 -9.10
N VAL A 104 2.77 -5.37 -9.30
CA VAL A 104 3.14 -4.43 -8.24
C VAL A 104 2.51 -3.07 -8.46
N ILE A 105 1.76 -2.59 -7.45
CA ILE A 105 1.29 -1.21 -7.32
C ILE A 105 2.12 -0.55 -6.22
N ALA A 106 2.81 0.55 -6.53
CA ALA A 106 3.66 1.22 -5.56
C ALA A 106 3.23 2.65 -5.26
N LEU A 107 3.31 3.02 -3.98
CA LEU A 107 3.32 4.39 -3.49
C LEU A 107 4.79 4.84 -3.39
N SER A 108 5.21 5.77 -4.23
CA SER A 108 6.61 6.24 -4.24
C SER A 108 6.70 7.71 -4.65
N ASP A 109 7.65 8.42 -4.09
CA ASP A 109 8.07 9.75 -4.50
C ASP A 109 9.26 9.73 -5.47
N ARG A 110 9.68 8.52 -5.90
CA ARG A 110 10.71 8.25 -6.90
C ARG A 110 10.07 7.81 -8.21
N ALA A 111 10.36 8.53 -9.29
CA ALA A 111 9.83 8.21 -10.63
C ALA A 111 10.46 6.95 -11.26
N ASP A 112 11.61 6.53 -10.77
CA ASP A 112 12.33 5.32 -11.20
C ASP A 112 11.97 4.06 -10.40
N CYS A 113 10.97 4.14 -9.54
CA CYS A 113 10.43 2.96 -8.85
C CYS A 113 9.91 1.93 -9.86
N PRO A 114 10.40 0.68 -9.86
CA PRO A 114 10.14 -0.29 -10.93
C PRO A 114 8.80 -1.03 -10.79
N ALA A 115 7.73 -0.34 -10.39
CA ALA A 115 6.39 -0.90 -10.26
C ALA A 115 5.66 -0.98 -11.61
N ASP A 116 4.67 -1.88 -11.71
CA ASP A 116 3.77 -1.94 -12.87
C ASP A 116 2.79 -0.78 -12.89
N ASP A 117 2.40 -0.34 -11.71
CA ASP A 117 1.51 0.79 -11.48
C ASP A 117 2.07 1.69 -10.38
N LEU A 118 2.59 2.86 -10.77
CA LEU A 118 3.22 3.82 -9.87
C LEU A 118 2.26 4.95 -9.52
N ILE A 119 1.92 5.08 -8.24
CA ILE A 119 1.24 6.25 -7.69
C ILE A 119 2.32 7.21 -7.19
N ALA A 120 2.59 8.25 -7.99
CA ALA A 120 3.64 9.21 -7.70
C ALA A 120 3.23 10.18 -6.59
N LEU A 121 3.88 10.05 -5.44
CA LEU A 121 3.68 10.90 -4.27
C LEU A 121 4.48 12.21 -4.38
N PRO A 122 4.11 13.25 -3.59
CA PRO A 122 4.91 14.44 -3.46
C PRO A 122 6.32 14.14 -2.95
N SER A 123 7.35 14.59 -3.67
CA SER A 123 8.77 14.36 -3.37
C SER A 123 9.43 15.48 -2.54
N GLY A 124 10.69 15.26 -2.14
CA GLY A 124 11.51 16.26 -1.45
C GLY A 124 11.29 16.30 0.06
N LEU A 125 10.76 15.24 0.64
CA LEU A 125 10.56 15.10 2.08
C LEU A 125 11.72 14.33 2.73
N PRO A 126 12.12 14.68 3.97
CA PRO A 126 12.96 13.81 4.77
C PRO A 126 12.27 12.44 4.96
N GLU A 127 13.06 11.35 4.90
CA GLU A 127 12.54 9.97 4.97
C GLU A 127 11.58 9.74 6.15
N TRP A 128 11.91 10.27 7.34
CA TRP A 128 11.09 10.09 8.54
C TRP A 128 9.72 10.77 8.51
N ILE A 129 9.49 11.66 7.53
CA ILE A 129 8.19 12.32 7.28
C ILE A 129 7.37 11.60 6.21
N THR A 130 8.00 10.81 5.35
CA THR A 130 7.31 10.12 4.24
C THR A 130 6.13 9.24 4.65
N PRO A 131 6.07 8.66 5.88
CA PRO A 131 4.87 7.95 6.33
C PRO A 131 3.59 8.76 6.27
N VAL A 132 3.65 10.10 6.38
CA VAL A 132 2.45 10.93 6.36
C VAL A 132 1.76 10.93 4.99
N PRO A 133 2.39 11.33 3.86
CA PRO A 133 1.74 11.24 2.56
C PRO A 133 1.47 9.78 2.15
N VAL A 134 2.30 8.83 2.55
CA VAL A 134 2.09 7.41 2.24
C VAL A 134 0.83 6.88 2.91
N VAL A 135 0.61 7.15 4.21
CA VAL A 135 -0.60 6.67 4.89
C VAL A 135 -1.87 7.34 4.35
N VAL A 136 -1.81 8.61 3.98
CA VAL A 136 -2.95 9.31 3.34
C VAL A 136 -3.30 8.65 2.01
N ALA A 137 -2.31 8.36 1.16
CA ALA A 137 -2.53 7.68 -0.10
C ALA A 137 -3.05 6.24 0.09
N ALA A 138 -2.52 5.51 1.07
CA ALA A 138 -2.94 4.16 1.43
C ALA A 138 -4.40 4.11 1.92
N GLN A 139 -4.82 5.09 2.72
CA GLN A 139 -6.20 5.23 3.18
C GLN A 139 -7.14 5.60 2.03
N LEU A 140 -6.75 6.51 1.13
CA LEU A 140 -7.52 6.81 -0.09
C LEU A 140 -7.66 5.57 -0.99
N PHE A 141 -6.58 4.80 -1.15
CA PHE A 141 -6.60 3.55 -1.92
C PHE A 141 -7.63 2.58 -1.33
N THR A 142 -7.59 2.39 -0.01
CA THR A 142 -8.52 1.50 0.68
C THR A 142 -9.96 2.01 0.59
N TYR A 143 -10.18 3.31 0.75
CA TYR A 143 -11.49 3.93 0.58
C TYR A 143 -12.08 3.63 -0.81
N HIS A 144 -11.31 3.91 -1.87
CA HIS A 144 -11.77 3.67 -3.24
C HIS A 144 -11.98 2.18 -3.54
N LEU A 145 -11.11 1.30 -3.03
CA LEU A 145 -11.29 -0.14 -3.14
C LEU A 145 -12.57 -0.61 -2.46
N THR A 146 -12.85 -0.10 -1.25
CA THR A 146 -14.05 -0.42 -0.47
C THR A 146 -15.32 -0.06 -1.23
N VAL A 147 -15.38 1.19 -1.73
CA VAL A 147 -16.52 1.68 -2.52
C VAL A 147 -16.68 0.89 -3.83
N ALA A 148 -15.57 0.62 -4.53
CA ALA A 148 -15.59 -0.15 -5.78
C ALA A 148 -16.05 -1.60 -5.59
N ARG A 149 -15.81 -2.19 -4.41
CA ARG A 149 -16.33 -3.51 -4.01
C ARG A 149 -17.79 -3.48 -3.54
N GLY A 150 -18.42 -2.29 -3.54
CA GLY A 150 -19.83 -2.13 -3.14
C GLY A 150 -20.06 -2.08 -1.63
N TYR A 151 -19.03 -1.82 -0.84
CA TYR A 151 -19.13 -1.69 0.61
C TYR A 151 -19.16 -0.22 1.04
N ASP A 152 -19.77 0.02 2.20
CA ASP A 152 -19.84 1.35 2.82
C ASP A 152 -18.68 1.50 3.83
N PRO A 153 -17.73 2.41 3.60
CA PRO A 153 -16.61 2.62 4.52
C PRO A 153 -17.01 3.20 5.88
N ASP A 154 -18.21 3.81 5.99
CA ASP A 154 -18.70 4.38 7.23
C ASP A 154 -19.42 3.36 8.12
N THR A 155 -19.78 2.20 7.57
CA THR A 155 -20.50 1.14 8.30
C THR A 155 -19.81 -0.23 8.11
N PRO A 156 -18.55 -0.38 8.56
CA PRO A 156 -17.81 -1.63 8.40
C PRO A 156 -18.42 -2.76 9.22
N ARG A 157 -18.33 -4.01 8.68
CA ARG A 157 -18.87 -5.21 9.32
C ARG A 157 -18.19 -5.44 10.68
N ALA A 158 -18.98 -5.78 11.69
CA ALA A 158 -18.51 -6.17 13.02
C ALA A 158 -17.62 -5.16 13.76
N LEU A 159 -17.44 -3.96 13.23
CA LEU A 159 -16.72 -2.88 13.89
C LEU A 159 -17.70 -1.88 14.47
N HIS A 160 -17.51 -1.55 15.74
CA HIS A 160 -18.24 -0.48 16.42
C HIS A 160 -17.26 0.60 16.83
N LYS A 161 -17.72 1.87 16.82
CA LYS A 161 -16.90 3.06 17.11
C LYS A 161 -16.16 2.99 18.46
N VAL A 162 -16.65 2.15 19.38
CA VAL A 162 -16.04 1.93 20.71
C VAL A 162 -15.93 0.44 20.95
N THR A 163 -14.71 -0.09 20.99
CA THR A 163 -14.44 -1.45 21.46
C THR A 163 -14.20 -1.42 22.96
N LYS A 164 -15.04 -2.09 23.73
CA LYS A 164 -14.78 -2.30 25.16
C LYS A 164 -13.77 -3.43 25.30
N THR A 165 -12.53 -3.10 25.66
CA THR A 165 -11.54 -4.07 26.11
C THR A 165 -11.83 -4.38 27.58
N VAL A 166 -11.93 -5.69 27.92
CA VAL A 166 -12.10 -6.18 29.30
C VAL A 166 -10.73 -6.51 29.87
#